data_ad6e78489fdf9dc87061c2db5cd9f770
#
_entry.id   ad6e78489fdf9dc87061c2db5cd9f770
#
_cell.length_a   1.000
_cell.length_b   1.000
_cell.length_c   1.000
_cell.angle_alpha   90.00
_cell.angle_beta   90.00
_cell.angle_gamma   90.00
#
_symmetry.space_group_name_H-M   'P 1'
#
loop_
_entity.id
_entity.type
_entity.pdbx_description
1 polymer ?
#
loop_
_entity_poly.entity_id
_entity_poly.type
_entity_poly.pdbx_seq_one_letter_code
_entity_poly.pdbx_strand_id
1 'polypeptide(L)'
;PLGTVSQAYLDSFVDSGKASRLVKSPALGNYYFIDGGQKFKFTNCTQVAVFGLDCANAITLTQNQMNALASSTAMTEYVSGDDGQTFFIQDGAKRQILDAESLADSRIGVPALSAVKISALKNLPWGKPIIRKGVSFTNLATGKLSLYDGTYYYDIDKATAADIDFTKWFTKSTGSMLGEAIASIAA
;
A
#
# COMPACT_ATOMS: atom_id res chain seq x y z
N PRO A 1 -29.90 -10.46 -8.33
CA PRO A 1 -30.43 -10.20 -7.00
C PRO A 1 -29.70 -11.08 -6.00
N LEU A 2 -29.13 -10.47 -4.94
CA LEU A 2 -28.58 -11.21 -3.81
C LEU A 2 -29.78 -11.84 -3.07
N GLY A 3 -29.79 -13.19 -2.95
CA GLY A 3 -30.77 -13.89 -2.16
C GLY A 3 -30.66 -13.56 -0.67
N THR A 4 -31.77 -13.48 0.05
CA THR A 4 -31.77 -13.40 1.51
C THR A 4 -31.63 -14.81 2.09
N VAL A 5 -30.74 -14.96 3.05
CA VAL A 5 -30.58 -16.18 3.85
C VAL A 5 -31.14 -15.94 5.25
N SER A 6 -31.69 -16.98 5.88
CA SER A 6 -32.19 -16.85 7.25
C SER A 6 -31.04 -16.73 8.25
N GLN A 7 -31.30 -16.06 9.38
CA GLN A 7 -30.33 -15.98 10.48
C GLN A 7 -29.95 -17.37 10.99
N ALA A 8 -30.91 -18.28 11.14
CA ALA A 8 -30.64 -19.65 11.55
C ALA A 8 -29.69 -20.40 10.61
N TYR A 9 -29.74 -20.11 9.31
CA TYR A 9 -28.77 -20.66 8.35
C TYR A 9 -27.37 -20.05 8.55
N LEU A 10 -27.29 -18.74 8.79
CA LEU A 10 -26.01 -18.10 9.10
C LEU A 10 -25.40 -18.62 10.41
N ASP A 11 -26.20 -18.81 11.43
CA ASP A 11 -25.80 -19.33 12.74
C ASP A 11 -25.32 -20.79 12.69
N SER A 12 -25.62 -21.53 11.62
CA SER A 12 -25.11 -22.88 11.40
C SER A 12 -23.65 -22.94 10.95
N PHE A 13 -23.05 -21.80 10.55
CA PHE A 13 -21.65 -21.73 10.19
C PHE A 13 -20.80 -21.41 11.41
N VAL A 14 -19.66 -22.10 11.52
CA VAL A 14 -18.65 -21.75 12.52
C VAL A 14 -17.98 -20.45 12.07
N ASP A 15 -18.01 -19.43 12.91
CA ASP A 15 -17.27 -18.19 12.66
C ASP A 15 -15.75 -18.47 12.75
N SER A 16 -15.11 -18.50 11.61
CA SER A 16 -13.64 -18.68 11.49
C SER A 16 -12.88 -17.35 11.51
N GLY A 17 -13.55 -16.25 11.89
CA GLY A 17 -12.96 -14.93 11.96
C GLY A 17 -13.00 -14.18 10.62
N LYS A 18 -12.24 -13.10 10.55
CA LYS A 18 -12.21 -12.23 9.36
C LYS A 18 -11.55 -12.95 8.18
N ALA A 19 -12.23 -12.94 7.03
CA ALA A 19 -11.66 -13.47 5.80
C ALA A 19 -10.33 -12.76 5.46
N SER A 20 -9.26 -13.55 5.30
CA SER A 20 -7.98 -13.05 4.82
C SER A 20 -8.08 -12.70 3.34
N ARG A 21 -7.29 -11.69 2.90
CA ARG A 21 -7.07 -11.43 1.47
C ARG A 21 -6.11 -12.44 0.85
N LEU A 22 -5.47 -13.28 1.65
CA LEU A 22 -4.58 -14.33 1.18
C LEU A 22 -5.38 -15.61 0.94
N VAL A 23 -5.35 -16.08 -0.30
CA VAL A 23 -6.02 -17.33 -0.68
C VAL A 23 -5.05 -18.26 -1.38
N LYS A 24 -5.37 -19.56 -1.34
CA LYS A 24 -4.62 -20.62 -1.99
C LYS A 24 -5.47 -21.32 -3.03
N SER A 25 -4.87 -21.60 -4.20
CA SER A 25 -5.50 -22.43 -5.23
C SER A 25 -5.50 -23.90 -4.83
N PRO A 26 -6.62 -24.62 -5.01
CA PRO A 26 -6.71 -26.02 -4.61
C PRO A 26 -5.84 -26.95 -5.47
N ALA A 27 -5.72 -26.67 -6.77
CA ALA A 27 -5.05 -27.55 -7.72
C ALA A 27 -3.53 -27.33 -7.76
N LEU A 28 -3.06 -26.08 -7.74
CA LEU A 28 -1.66 -25.73 -7.97
C LEU A 28 -0.91 -25.30 -6.69
N GLY A 29 -1.62 -25.15 -5.58
CA GLY A 29 -1.02 -24.68 -4.33
C GLY A 29 -0.48 -23.26 -4.39
N ASN A 30 -0.78 -22.49 -5.46
CA ASN A 30 -0.35 -21.10 -5.61
C ASN A 30 -1.10 -20.18 -4.65
N TYR A 31 -0.42 -19.15 -4.18
CA TYR A 31 -0.98 -18.11 -3.31
C TYR A 31 -1.33 -16.86 -4.08
N TYR A 32 -2.43 -16.21 -3.68
CA TYR A 32 -2.93 -15.01 -4.34
C TYR A 32 -3.39 -13.99 -3.30
N PHE A 33 -3.15 -12.72 -3.59
CA PHE A 33 -3.80 -11.60 -2.94
C PHE A 33 -5.10 -11.28 -3.66
N ILE A 34 -6.19 -11.13 -2.91
CA ILE A 34 -7.50 -10.82 -3.50
C ILE A 34 -7.86 -9.38 -3.20
N ASP A 35 -8.15 -8.64 -4.27
CA ASP A 35 -8.67 -7.28 -4.16
C ASP A 35 -9.57 -6.95 -5.36
N GLY A 36 -10.68 -6.24 -5.10
CA GLY A 36 -11.59 -5.76 -6.13
C GLY A 36 -12.14 -6.83 -7.09
N GLY A 37 -12.29 -8.07 -6.63
CA GLY A 37 -12.72 -9.20 -7.48
C GLY A 37 -11.61 -9.76 -8.37
N GLN A 38 -10.37 -9.32 -8.18
CA GLN A 38 -9.18 -9.79 -8.90
C GLN A 38 -8.28 -10.63 -7.98
N LYS A 39 -7.49 -11.50 -8.60
CA LYS A 39 -6.45 -12.29 -7.93
C LYS A 39 -5.07 -11.91 -8.47
N PHE A 40 -4.18 -11.49 -7.59
CA PHE A 40 -2.79 -11.18 -7.85
C PHE A 40 -1.92 -12.34 -7.35
N LYS A 41 -1.20 -13.00 -8.24
CA LYS A 41 -0.40 -14.17 -7.88
C LYS A 41 0.88 -13.76 -7.16
N PHE A 42 1.14 -14.33 -5.99
CA PHE A 42 2.45 -14.29 -5.34
C PHE A 42 3.42 -15.28 -5.98
N THR A 43 4.67 -14.92 -6.03
CA THR A 43 5.75 -15.78 -6.54
C THR A 43 6.00 -16.96 -5.60
N ASN A 44 6.04 -16.70 -4.29
CA ASN A 44 6.31 -17.68 -3.24
C ASN A 44 5.88 -17.15 -1.86
N CYS A 45 6.04 -17.96 -0.80
CA CYS A 45 5.70 -17.56 0.56
C CYS A 45 6.64 -16.52 1.16
N THR A 46 7.86 -16.37 0.68
CA THR A 46 8.74 -15.26 1.09
C THR A 46 8.13 -13.92 0.70
N GLN A 47 7.60 -13.83 -0.52
CA GLN A 47 6.89 -12.63 -0.98
C GLN A 47 5.59 -12.39 -0.20
N VAL A 48 4.84 -13.46 0.15
CA VAL A 48 3.66 -13.34 1.03
C VAL A 48 4.05 -12.70 2.37
N ALA A 49 5.18 -13.13 2.95
CA ALA A 49 5.67 -12.61 4.22
C ALA A 49 6.06 -11.11 4.14
N VAL A 50 6.55 -10.62 2.99
CA VAL A 50 6.82 -9.19 2.77
C VAL A 50 5.57 -8.34 2.97
N PHE A 51 4.37 -8.90 2.69
CA PHE A 51 3.08 -8.24 2.94
C PHE A 51 2.53 -8.45 4.36
N GLY A 52 3.35 -8.95 5.29
CA GLY A 52 2.92 -9.23 6.65
C GLY A 52 1.89 -10.37 6.74
N LEU A 53 1.83 -11.21 5.73
CA LEU A 53 0.92 -12.35 5.62
C LEU A 53 1.68 -13.66 5.84
N ASP A 54 0.95 -14.72 6.23
CA ASP A 54 1.51 -16.05 6.42
C ASP A 54 0.78 -17.06 5.54
N CYS A 55 1.54 -17.79 4.74
CA CYS A 55 1.01 -18.85 3.88
C CYS A 55 0.22 -19.93 4.64
N ALA A 56 0.55 -20.18 5.91
CA ALA A 56 -0.17 -21.14 6.75
C ALA A 56 -1.62 -20.70 7.01
N ASN A 57 -1.88 -19.40 6.99
CA ASN A 57 -3.18 -18.80 7.22
C ASN A 57 -3.99 -18.54 5.92
N ALA A 58 -3.52 -19.04 4.78
CA ALA A 58 -4.21 -18.87 3.51
C ALA A 58 -5.50 -19.67 3.44
N ILE A 59 -6.59 -19.03 3.02
CA ILE A 59 -7.88 -19.70 2.80
C ILE A 59 -7.82 -20.46 1.49
N THR A 60 -8.04 -21.77 1.51
CA THR A 60 -8.13 -22.57 0.29
C THR A 60 -9.51 -22.36 -0.35
N LEU A 61 -9.53 -21.76 -1.54
CA LEU A 61 -10.75 -21.60 -2.33
C LEU A 61 -11.00 -22.84 -3.20
N THR A 62 -12.27 -23.11 -3.51
CA THR A 62 -12.63 -24.11 -4.52
C THR A 62 -12.22 -23.62 -5.92
N GLN A 63 -12.13 -24.54 -6.88
CA GLN A 63 -11.80 -24.18 -8.26
C GLN A 63 -12.83 -23.21 -8.87
N ASN A 64 -14.11 -23.40 -8.56
CA ASN A 64 -15.18 -22.51 -9.03
C ASN A 64 -15.01 -21.09 -8.47
N GLN A 65 -14.68 -20.95 -7.17
CA GLN A 65 -14.41 -19.65 -6.56
C GLN A 65 -13.16 -19.00 -7.19
N MET A 66 -12.10 -19.77 -7.44
CA MET A 66 -10.91 -19.27 -8.12
C MET A 66 -11.22 -18.80 -9.55
N ASN A 67 -12.08 -19.52 -10.27
CA ASN A 67 -12.47 -19.15 -11.65
C ASN A 67 -13.37 -17.91 -11.70
N ALA A 68 -14.12 -17.63 -10.63
CA ALA A 68 -14.94 -16.43 -10.52
C ALA A 68 -14.13 -15.15 -10.31
N LEU A 69 -12.86 -15.26 -9.91
CA LEU A 69 -11.95 -14.13 -9.74
C LEU A 69 -11.20 -13.85 -11.04
N ALA A 70 -11.24 -12.60 -11.51
CA ALA A 70 -10.43 -12.18 -12.64
C ALA A 70 -8.93 -12.28 -12.31
N SER A 71 -8.13 -12.74 -13.27
CA SER A 71 -6.68 -12.74 -13.10
C SER A 71 -6.12 -11.36 -13.34
N SER A 72 -5.26 -10.90 -12.44
CA SER A 72 -4.50 -9.66 -12.58
C SER A 72 -3.02 -9.97 -12.84
N THR A 73 -2.17 -8.95 -12.84
CA THR A 73 -0.71 -9.10 -12.88
C THR A 73 -0.21 -9.85 -11.65
N ALA A 74 1.03 -10.33 -11.68
CA ALA A 74 1.67 -10.86 -10.48
C ALA A 74 1.73 -9.76 -9.40
N MET A 75 1.56 -10.16 -8.13
CA MET A 75 1.76 -9.25 -7.01
C MET A 75 3.22 -8.83 -6.93
N THR A 76 3.45 -7.55 -6.68
CA THR A 76 4.78 -7.00 -6.47
C THR A 76 4.79 -6.11 -5.25
N GLU A 77 5.97 -5.80 -4.74
CA GLU A 77 6.17 -4.90 -3.60
C GLU A 77 5.89 -3.42 -3.94
N TYR A 78 5.86 -3.07 -5.24
CA TYR A 78 5.53 -1.73 -5.72
C TYR A 78 4.04 -1.67 -6.05
N VAL A 79 3.28 -0.96 -5.24
CA VAL A 79 1.82 -0.92 -5.35
C VAL A 79 1.30 0.50 -5.48
N SER A 80 0.22 0.69 -6.25
CA SER A 80 -0.57 1.93 -6.27
C SER A 80 -1.93 1.70 -5.64
N GLY A 81 -2.35 2.65 -4.83
CA GLY A 81 -3.72 2.75 -4.35
C GLY A 81 -4.64 3.39 -5.40
N ASP A 82 -5.94 3.20 -5.23
CA ASP A 82 -6.99 3.88 -6.01
C ASP A 82 -7.15 5.36 -5.63
N ASP A 83 -6.42 5.84 -4.63
CA ASP A 83 -6.25 7.25 -4.23
C ASP A 83 -5.11 7.95 -4.98
N GLY A 84 -4.43 7.25 -5.89
CA GLY A 84 -3.29 7.76 -6.66
C GLY A 84 -1.96 7.78 -5.92
N GLN A 85 -1.93 7.32 -4.67
CA GLN A 85 -0.67 7.20 -3.92
C GLN A 85 0.05 5.91 -4.28
N THR A 86 1.37 5.95 -4.24
CA THR A 86 2.23 4.78 -4.47
C THR A 86 2.99 4.41 -3.20
N PHE A 87 3.19 3.10 -3.06
CA PHE A 87 3.84 2.53 -1.88
C PHE A 87 4.85 1.46 -2.30
N PHE A 88 5.88 1.32 -1.50
CA PHE A 88 6.73 0.16 -1.51
C PHE A 88 6.47 -0.66 -0.24
N ILE A 89 6.14 -1.95 -0.41
CA ILE A 89 5.88 -2.85 0.71
C ILE A 89 7.18 -3.54 1.07
N GLN A 90 7.60 -3.41 2.30
CA GLN A 90 8.83 -3.99 2.81
C GLN A 90 8.66 -4.39 4.28
N ASP A 91 9.08 -5.59 4.62
CA ASP A 91 9.10 -6.09 6.00
C ASP A 91 7.75 -5.96 6.73
N GLY A 92 6.66 -6.22 6.02
CA GLY A 92 5.30 -6.12 6.53
C GLY A 92 4.78 -4.68 6.70
N ALA A 93 5.51 -3.67 6.24
CA ALA A 93 5.13 -2.26 6.33
C ALA A 93 4.94 -1.61 4.95
N LYS A 94 4.06 -0.62 4.88
CA LYS A 94 3.87 0.20 3.67
C LYS A 94 4.65 1.50 3.81
N ARG A 95 5.51 1.80 2.85
CA ARG A 95 6.33 2.99 2.75
C ARG A 95 5.81 3.83 1.59
N GLN A 96 5.20 4.97 1.87
CA GLN A 96 4.73 5.86 0.80
C GLN A 96 5.92 6.39 0.00
N ILE A 97 5.79 6.45 -1.31
CA ILE A 97 6.78 7.00 -2.23
C ILE A 97 6.31 8.41 -2.61
N LEU A 98 7.15 9.41 -2.38
CA LEU A 98 6.79 10.79 -2.71
C LEU A 98 6.65 11.01 -4.22
N ASP A 99 7.65 10.59 -4.98
CA ASP A 99 7.74 10.76 -6.43
C ASP A 99 8.76 9.78 -7.04
N ALA A 100 8.84 9.77 -8.37
CA ALA A 100 9.73 8.89 -9.11
C ALA A 100 11.23 9.16 -8.80
N GLU A 101 11.60 10.42 -8.59
CA GLU A 101 12.98 10.79 -8.25
C GLU A 101 13.36 10.29 -6.85
N SER A 102 12.45 10.36 -5.88
CA SER A 102 12.68 9.79 -4.54
C SER A 102 12.85 8.27 -4.60
N LEU A 103 12.07 7.58 -5.45
CA LEU A 103 12.23 6.15 -5.66
C LEU A 103 13.58 5.83 -6.30
N ALA A 104 13.99 6.58 -7.32
CA ALA A 104 15.29 6.42 -7.99
C ALA A 104 16.46 6.67 -7.02
N ASP A 105 16.38 7.71 -6.20
CA ASP A 105 17.40 8.05 -5.18
C ASP A 105 17.55 6.95 -4.13
N SER A 106 16.46 6.25 -3.81
CA SER A 106 16.45 5.15 -2.82
C SER A 106 17.26 3.92 -3.27
N ARG A 107 17.56 3.80 -4.57
CA ARG A 107 18.22 2.65 -5.21
C ARG A 107 17.47 1.32 -5.02
N ILE A 108 16.21 1.37 -4.66
CA ILE A 108 15.34 0.20 -4.63
C ILE A 108 15.04 -0.20 -6.08
N GLY A 109 15.29 -1.46 -6.43
CA GLY A 109 14.87 -2.00 -7.74
C GLY A 109 13.34 -1.89 -7.87
N VAL A 110 12.88 -1.35 -8.98
CA VAL A 110 11.44 -1.11 -9.22
C VAL A 110 10.85 -2.27 -10.00
N PRO A 111 10.08 -3.17 -9.35
CA PRO A 111 9.29 -4.18 -10.06
C PRO A 111 8.11 -3.53 -10.80
N ALA A 112 7.36 -4.33 -11.54
CA ALA A 112 6.12 -3.85 -12.15
C ALA A 112 5.13 -3.37 -11.07
N LEU A 113 4.33 -2.35 -11.40
CA LEU A 113 3.34 -1.78 -10.49
C LEU A 113 2.11 -2.69 -10.37
N SER A 114 1.71 -3.02 -9.15
CA SER A 114 0.44 -3.69 -8.85
C SER A 114 -0.59 -2.67 -8.37
N ALA A 115 -1.71 -2.53 -9.07
CA ALA A 115 -2.79 -1.62 -8.70
C ALA A 115 -3.79 -2.32 -7.78
N VAL A 116 -3.95 -1.81 -6.55
CA VAL A 116 -4.88 -2.33 -5.54
C VAL A 116 -5.69 -1.19 -4.92
N LYS A 117 -6.79 -1.51 -4.24
CA LYS A 117 -7.50 -0.50 -3.45
C LYS A 117 -6.68 -0.14 -2.22
N ILE A 118 -6.65 1.16 -1.87
CA ILE A 118 -5.95 1.61 -0.66
C ILE A 118 -6.45 0.88 0.62
N SER A 119 -7.74 0.54 0.65
CA SER A 119 -8.34 -0.26 1.73
C SER A 119 -7.73 -1.65 1.89
N ALA A 120 -7.10 -2.18 0.83
CA ALA A 120 -6.39 -3.46 0.90
C ALA A 120 -5.09 -3.37 1.70
N LEU A 121 -4.50 -2.18 1.77
CA LEU A 121 -3.25 -1.90 2.47
C LEU A 121 -3.46 -1.32 3.88
N LYS A 122 -4.71 -1.12 4.31
CA LYS A 122 -5.01 -0.40 5.58
C LYS A 122 -4.43 -1.07 6.83
N ASN A 123 -4.30 -2.40 6.82
CA ASN A 123 -3.78 -3.17 7.96
C ASN A 123 -2.26 -3.23 8.00
N LEU A 124 -1.56 -2.82 6.94
CA LEU A 124 -0.11 -2.72 6.96
C LEU A 124 0.31 -1.51 7.79
N PRO A 125 1.21 -1.68 8.76
CA PRO A 125 1.77 -0.55 9.49
C PRO A 125 2.50 0.40 8.53
N TRP A 126 2.65 1.64 8.97
CA TRP A 126 3.43 2.63 8.25
C TRP A 126 4.92 2.43 8.51
N GLY A 127 5.71 2.37 7.45
CA GLY A 127 7.16 2.44 7.50
C GLY A 127 7.65 3.81 7.03
N LYS A 128 8.92 4.14 7.30
CA LYS A 128 9.52 5.40 6.84
C LYS A 128 9.32 5.57 5.34
N PRO A 129 8.79 6.72 4.90
CA PRO A 129 8.50 6.94 3.50
C PRO A 129 9.79 6.97 2.66
N ILE A 130 9.64 6.76 1.36
CA ILE A 130 10.71 6.90 0.38
C ILE A 130 10.64 8.33 -0.13
N ILE A 131 11.54 9.15 0.37
CA ILE A 131 11.61 10.58 0.13
C ILE A 131 13.09 11.01 0.05
N ARG A 132 13.46 11.73 -1.01
CA ARG A 132 14.81 12.28 -1.14
C ARG A 132 15.01 13.51 -0.26
N LYS A 133 16.24 13.76 0.16
CA LYS A 133 16.58 14.97 0.91
C LYS A 133 16.50 16.23 0.04
N GLY A 134 16.28 17.37 0.67
CA GLY A 134 16.23 18.67 0.00
C GLY A 134 15.01 18.83 -0.92
N VAL A 135 13.89 18.25 -0.55
CA VAL A 135 12.64 18.30 -1.33
C VAL A 135 11.54 19.04 -0.58
N SER A 136 10.70 19.78 -1.33
CA SER A 136 9.45 20.33 -0.84
C SER A 136 8.26 19.63 -1.49
N PHE A 137 7.19 19.40 -0.73
CA PHE A 137 6.00 18.66 -1.14
C PHE A 137 4.74 19.15 -0.42
N THR A 138 3.57 18.70 -0.85
CA THR A 138 2.31 18.99 -0.16
C THR A 138 2.00 17.94 0.89
N ASN A 139 1.76 18.36 2.14
CA ASN A 139 1.21 17.53 3.19
C ASN A 139 -0.31 17.42 3.01
N LEU A 140 -0.82 16.24 2.69
CA LEU A 140 -2.25 16.02 2.43
C LEU A 140 -3.13 16.18 3.68
N ALA A 141 -2.58 15.96 4.87
CA ALA A 141 -3.35 16.12 6.11
C ALA A 141 -3.61 17.58 6.46
N THR A 142 -2.65 18.47 6.14
CA THR A 142 -2.71 19.90 6.52
C THR A 142 -2.92 20.84 5.34
N GLY A 143 -2.70 20.36 4.11
CA GLY A 143 -2.68 21.17 2.90
C GLY A 143 -1.48 22.14 2.82
N LYS A 144 -0.54 22.04 3.75
CA LYS A 144 0.62 22.93 3.84
C LYS A 144 1.76 22.45 2.93
N LEU A 145 2.65 23.40 2.61
CA LEU A 145 3.96 23.08 2.08
C LEU A 145 4.80 22.46 3.21
N SER A 146 5.41 21.32 2.94
CA SER A 146 6.37 20.67 3.83
C SER A 146 7.75 20.62 3.17
N LEU A 147 8.79 20.82 3.95
CA LEU A 147 10.18 20.73 3.56
C LEU A 147 10.82 19.53 4.26
N TYR A 148 11.61 18.75 3.53
CA TYR A 148 12.37 17.65 4.12
C TYR A 148 13.86 17.82 3.84
N ASP A 149 14.67 17.94 4.89
CA ASP A 149 16.11 18.19 4.78
C ASP A 149 16.97 16.91 4.71
N GLY A 150 16.35 15.75 4.83
CA GLY A 150 16.98 14.43 4.89
C GLY A 150 16.92 13.79 6.28
N THR A 151 16.54 14.57 7.30
CA THR A 151 16.42 14.12 8.71
C THR A 151 15.08 14.54 9.30
N TYR A 152 14.73 15.81 9.16
CA TYR A 152 13.53 16.41 9.70
C TYR A 152 12.61 16.91 8.59
N TYR A 153 11.33 17.00 8.89
CA TYR A 153 10.37 17.72 8.05
C TYR A 153 9.82 18.94 8.81
N TYR A 154 9.43 19.96 8.03
CA TYR A 154 8.93 21.21 8.54
C TYR A 154 7.70 21.61 7.76
N ASP A 155 6.54 21.72 8.42
CA ASP A 155 5.35 22.31 7.81
C ASP A 155 5.46 23.83 7.81
N ILE A 156 5.32 24.43 6.64
CA ILE A 156 5.44 25.88 6.44
C ILE A 156 4.03 26.46 6.33
N ASP A 157 3.73 27.48 7.12
CA ASP A 157 2.47 28.21 6.98
C ASP A 157 2.40 28.97 5.65
N LYS A 158 1.16 29.28 5.23
CA LYS A 158 0.90 29.87 3.91
C LYS A 158 1.55 31.27 3.76
N ALA A 159 1.61 32.07 4.83
CA ALA A 159 2.21 33.41 4.80
C ALA A 159 3.70 33.29 4.57
N THR A 160 4.39 32.47 5.36
CA THR A 160 5.84 32.20 5.22
C THR A 160 6.15 31.60 3.85
N ALA A 161 5.30 30.68 3.33
CA ALA A 161 5.49 30.12 2.01
C ALA A 161 5.32 31.14 0.87
N ALA A 162 4.58 32.23 1.10
CA ALA A 162 4.45 33.32 0.13
C ALA A 162 5.64 34.30 0.17
N ASP A 163 6.24 34.48 1.34
CA ASP A 163 7.32 35.45 1.55
C ASP A 163 8.71 34.89 1.23
N ILE A 164 8.89 33.57 1.34
CA ILE A 164 10.20 32.93 1.19
C ILE A 164 10.22 32.04 -0.04
N ASP A 165 11.17 32.27 -0.93
CA ASP A 165 11.43 31.40 -2.08
C ASP A 165 12.28 30.18 -1.66
N PHE A 166 11.61 29.15 -1.20
CA PHE A 166 12.25 27.89 -0.78
C PHE A 166 12.89 27.12 -1.92
N THR A 167 12.59 27.45 -3.20
CA THR A 167 13.17 26.74 -4.36
C THR A 167 14.68 26.93 -4.48
N LYS A 168 15.24 27.91 -3.77
CA LYS A 168 16.68 28.12 -3.66
C LYS A 168 17.42 27.00 -2.91
N TRP A 169 16.71 26.28 -2.04
CA TRP A 169 17.30 25.27 -1.16
C TRP A 169 16.64 23.89 -1.28
N PHE A 170 15.38 23.87 -1.72
CA PHE A 170 14.58 22.66 -1.83
C PHE A 170 14.04 22.49 -3.25
N THR A 171 14.21 21.29 -3.80
CA THR A 171 13.59 20.95 -5.08
C THR A 171 12.10 20.72 -4.86
N LYS A 172 11.26 21.43 -5.63
CA LYS A 172 9.80 21.23 -5.55
C LYS A 172 9.40 19.90 -6.16
N SER A 173 8.75 19.06 -5.38
CA SER A 173 8.07 17.86 -5.87
C SER A 173 6.65 18.20 -6.34
N THR A 174 6.17 17.50 -7.35
CA THR A 174 4.75 17.47 -7.72
C THR A 174 3.96 16.47 -6.88
N GLY A 175 4.67 15.63 -6.11
CA GLY A 175 4.08 14.64 -5.22
C GLY A 175 3.50 15.26 -3.94
N SER A 176 2.72 14.46 -3.27
CA SER A 176 2.13 14.79 -1.97
C SER A 176 2.22 13.59 -1.03
N MET A 177 2.18 13.84 0.27
CA MET A 177 2.31 12.79 1.27
C MET A 177 1.14 12.77 2.24
N LEU A 178 0.73 11.58 2.62
CA LEU A 178 -0.26 11.33 3.66
C LEU A 178 0.32 11.68 5.04
N GLY A 179 -0.53 12.17 5.95
CA GLY A 179 -0.10 12.58 7.28
C GLY A 179 0.54 11.45 8.09
N GLU A 180 0.03 10.23 7.94
CA GLU A 180 0.54 9.05 8.61
C GLU A 180 1.94 8.65 8.10
N ALA A 181 2.20 8.86 6.80
CA ALA A 181 3.53 8.63 6.22
C ALA A 181 4.53 9.66 6.78
N ILE A 182 4.12 10.93 6.90
CA ILE A 182 4.96 11.98 7.49
C ILE A 182 5.23 11.68 8.97
N ALA A 183 4.22 11.28 9.73
CA ALA A 183 4.38 10.92 11.14
C ALA A 183 5.41 9.80 11.35
N SER A 184 5.54 8.87 10.41
CA SER A 184 6.53 7.79 10.47
C SER A 184 7.99 8.24 10.22
N ILE A 185 8.23 9.49 9.82
CA ILE A 185 9.60 10.05 9.73
C ILE A 185 10.15 10.33 11.14
N ALA A 186 9.28 10.77 12.05
CA ALA A 186 9.65 11.17 13.40
C ALA A 186 9.67 9.99 14.41
N ALA A 187 9.18 8.82 14.00
CA ALA A 187 9.20 7.59 14.81
C ALA A 187 10.49 6.81 14.58
#